data_93e877ed16e3cb46e63ec44a1d2a7b5d
#
_entry.id   93e877ed16e3cb46e63ec44a1d2a7b5d
#
_cell.length_a   1.000
_cell.length_b   1.000
_cell.length_c   1.000
_cell.angle_alpha   90.00
_cell.angle_beta   90.00
_cell.angle_gamma   90.00
#
_symmetry.space_group_name_H-M   'P 1'
#
loop_
_entity.id
_entity.type
_entity.pdbx_description
1 polymer ?
#
loop_
_entity_poly.entity_id
_entity_poly.type
_entity_poly.pdbx_seq_one_letter_code
_entity_poly.pdbx_strand_id
1 'polypeptide(L)'
;MMKVLCGAVLSALLLAAGQVGAACQWPAWEQFKQAYVSPEGRVIDPSDARKISTSEGQSYGLFFALAANDRAGFDKLLTWTQKN
;
A
#
# COMPACT_ATOMS: atom_id res chain seq x y z
N MET A 1 -14.99 2.11 7.59
CA MET A 1 -14.76 1.74 8.60
C MET A 1 -13.76 0.79 8.87
N MET A 2 -13.64 -0.28 8.31
CA MET A 2 -12.75 -1.17 8.66
C MET A 2 -11.40 -0.69 8.54
N LYS A 3 -11.06 0.11 7.60
CA LYS A 3 -9.80 0.53 7.48
C LYS A 3 -9.43 1.30 8.62
N VAL A 4 -10.32 1.94 9.21
CA VAL A 4 -10.04 2.68 10.32
C VAL A 4 -9.57 1.83 11.38
N LEU A 5 -9.93 0.58 11.29
CA LEU A 5 -9.59 -0.30 12.29
C LEU A 5 -8.14 -0.55 12.44
N CYS A 6 -7.36 -0.44 11.40
CA CYS A 6 -5.94 -0.65 11.56
C CYS A 6 -5.41 0.38 12.54
N GLY A 7 -5.78 1.60 12.40
CA GLY A 7 -5.31 2.61 13.30
C GLY A 7 -5.92 2.51 14.67
N ALA A 8 -7.18 2.20 14.72
CA ALA A 8 -7.84 2.07 15.98
C ALA A 8 -7.27 0.93 16.75
N VAL A 9 -7.00 -0.13 16.06
CA VAL A 9 -6.45 -1.29 16.65
C VAL A 9 -5.11 -0.97 17.21
N LEU A 10 -4.33 -0.16 16.53
CA LEU A 10 -3.08 0.19 17.01
C LEU A 10 -3.19 0.86 18.34
N SER A 11 -4.03 1.79 18.49
CA SER A 11 -4.19 2.47 19.72
C SER A 11 -4.63 1.54 20.80
N ALA A 12 -5.59 0.74 20.52
CA ALA A 12 -6.14 -0.14 21.51
C ALA A 12 -5.19 -1.20 21.90
N LEU A 13 -4.31 -1.56 21.01
CA LEU A 13 -3.43 -2.62 21.31
C LEU A 13 -2.05 -2.25 21.69
N LEU A 14 -1.88 -1.08 22.20
CA LEU A 14 -0.62 -0.72 22.71
C LEU A 14 -0.18 -1.74 23.71
N LEU A 15 -1.10 -2.36 24.38
CA LEU A 15 -0.78 -3.35 25.36
C LEU A 15 -0.27 -4.62 24.73
N ALA A 16 -0.72 -4.92 23.55
CA ALA A 16 -0.30 -6.12 22.91
C ALA A 16 0.49 -5.74 21.68
N ALA A 17 1.41 -4.90 21.87
CA ALA A 17 2.15 -4.35 20.79
C ALA A 17 2.75 -5.32 19.84
N GLY A 18 3.14 -6.43 20.27
CA GLY A 18 3.79 -7.35 19.41
C GLY A 18 2.93 -7.85 18.27
N GLN A 19 1.65 -7.72 18.38
CA GLN A 19 0.79 -8.26 17.40
C GLN A 19 0.23 -7.27 16.46
N VAL A 20 0.40 -6.01 16.74
CA VAL A 20 -0.25 -5.00 15.99
C VAL A 20 0.01 -5.01 14.52
N GLY A 21 1.21 -4.98 14.15
CA GLY A 21 1.54 -4.92 12.77
C GLY A 21 1.05 -6.09 11.98
N ALA A 22 1.17 -7.25 12.55
CA ALA A 22 0.81 -8.42 11.84
C ALA A 22 -0.69 -8.55 11.69
N ALA A 23 -1.41 -7.95 12.55
CA ALA A 23 -2.83 -8.11 12.53
C ALA A 23 -3.54 -7.17 11.58
N CYS A 24 -2.88 -6.13 11.13
CA CYS A 24 -3.55 -5.16 10.32
C CYS A 24 -3.64 -5.64 8.89
N GLN A 25 -4.84 -6.02 8.48
CA GLN A 25 -5.06 -6.43 7.11
C GLN A 25 -6.01 -5.47 6.46
N TRP A 26 -5.77 -5.15 5.23
CA TRP A 26 -6.57 -4.17 4.51
C TRP A 26 -6.90 -4.72 3.13
N PRO A 27 -8.04 -5.39 2.99
CA PRO A 27 -8.40 -6.01 1.72
C PRO A 27 -8.43 -5.05 0.54
N ALA A 28 -8.81 -3.80 0.78
CA ALA A 28 -8.83 -2.82 -0.30
C ALA A 28 -7.44 -2.60 -0.87
N TRP A 29 -6.41 -2.66 -0.04
CA TRP A 29 -5.04 -2.51 -0.52
C TRP A 29 -4.63 -3.70 -1.36
N GLU A 30 -5.03 -4.90 -0.95
CA GLU A 30 -4.73 -6.09 -1.73
C GLU A 30 -5.39 -6.02 -3.11
N GLN A 31 -6.63 -5.55 -3.14
CA GLN A 31 -7.34 -5.42 -4.39
C GLN A 31 -6.68 -4.36 -5.27
N PHE A 32 -6.26 -3.26 -4.67
CA PHE A 32 -5.58 -2.19 -5.40
C PHE A 32 -4.28 -2.73 -6.02
N LYS A 33 -3.52 -3.49 -5.26
CA LYS A 33 -2.28 -4.03 -5.79
C LYS A 33 -2.54 -4.94 -6.97
N GLN A 34 -3.54 -5.79 -6.85
CA GLN A 34 -3.83 -6.73 -7.92
C GLN A 34 -4.28 -6.00 -9.19
N ALA A 35 -5.02 -4.93 -9.03
CA ALA A 35 -5.57 -4.23 -10.17
C ALA A 35 -4.60 -3.26 -10.82
N TYR A 36 -3.75 -2.62 -10.03
CA TYR A 36 -2.99 -1.49 -10.55
C TYR A 36 -1.48 -1.56 -10.38
N VAL A 37 -0.97 -2.44 -9.55
CA VAL A 37 0.47 -2.44 -9.30
C VAL A 37 1.14 -3.58 -10.05
N SER A 38 2.13 -3.25 -10.85
CA SER A 38 2.85 -4.25 -11.62
C SER A 38 3.82 -5.02 -10.74
N PRO A 39 4.32 -6.15 -11.21
CA PRO A 39 5.29 -6.93 -10.41
C PRO A 39 6.55 -6.15 -10.06
N GLU A 40 6.93 -5.18 -10.88
CA GLU A 40 8.13 -4.43 -10.60
C GLU A 40 7.87 -3.23 -9.70
N GLY A 41 6.64 -2.93 -9.35
CA GLY A 41 6.37 -1.87 -8.39
C GLY A 41 5.90 -0.55 -8.97
N ARG A 42 5.30 -0.58 -10.16
CA ARG A 42 4.78 0.66 -10.71
C ARG A 42 3.26 0.63 -10.65
N VAL A 43 2.67 1.75 -10.32
CA VAL A 43 1.23 1.91 -10.31
C VAL A 43 0.82 2.34 -11.70
N ILE A 44 -0.01 1.53 -12.35
CA ILE A 44 -0.39 1.74 -13.74
C ILE A 44 -1.79 2.32 -13.79
N ASP A 45 -1.99 3.35 -14.59
CA ASP A 45 -3.30 3.95 -14.79
C ASP A 45 -4.00 3.17 -15.90
N PRO A 46 -4.97 2.32 -15.58
CA PRO A 46 -5.60 1.50 -16.60
C PRO A 46 -6.54 2.27 -17.50
N SER A 47 -6.92 3.47 -17.10
CA SER A 47 -7.82 4.26 -17.93
C SER A 47 -7.08 4.96 -19.05
N ASP A 48 -5.76 4.97 -19.02
CA ASP A 48 -4.97 5.59 -20.07
C ASP A 48 -4.50 4.48 -21.00
N ALA A 49 -4.74 4.64 -22.28
CA ALA A 49 -4.34 3.63 -23.25
C ALA A 49 -2.85 3.39 -23.24
N ARG A 50 -2.07 4.35 -22.82
CA ARG A 50 -0.62 4.20 -22.75
C ARG A 50 -0.17 3.49 -21.49
N LYS A 51 -1.06 3.19 -20.58
CA LYS A 51 -0.74 2.51 -19.33
C LYS A 51 0.38 3.21 -18.60
N ILE A 52 0.23 4.50 -18.42
CA ILE A 52 1.30 5.30 -17.80
C ILE A 52 1.31 5.16 -16.30
N SER A 53 2.41 5.56 -15.71
CA SER A 53 2.52 5.69 -14.26
C SER A 53 2.89 7.13 -13.98
N THR A 54 2.30 7.71 -12.95
CA THR A 54 2.56 9.11 -12.60
C THR A 54 3.13 9.17 -11.20
N SER A 55 3.77 10.29 -10.90
CA SER A 55 4.29 10.48 -9.55
C SER A 55 3.17 10.49 -8.53
N GLU A 56 2.01 11.02 -8.91
CA GLU A 56 0.87 11.03 -8.03
C GLU A 56 0.41 9.60 -7.73
N GLY A 57 0.29 8.76 -8.74
CA GLY A 57 -0.09 7.37 -8.55
C GLY A 57 0.89 6.63 -7.69
N GLN A 58 2.18 6.83 -7.92
CA GLN A 58 3.21 6.19 -7.12
C GLN A 58 3.13 6.66 -5.66
N SER A 59 2.86 7.93 -5.44
CA SER A 59 2.78 8.43 -4.08
C SER A 59 1.58 7.84 -3.36
N TYR A 60 0.46 7.66 -4.04
CA TYR A 60 -0.69 7.02 -3.42
C TYR A 60 -0.37 5.57 -3.06
N GLY A 61 0.29 4.85 -3.95
CA GLY A 61 0.67 3.48 -3.67
C GLY A 61 1.59 3.36 -2.46
N LEU A 62 2.56 4.26 -2.37
CA LEU A 62 3.47 4.28 -1.24
C LEU A 62 2.71 4.56 0.06
N PHE A 63 1.80 5.52 0.03
CA PHE A 63 1.03 5.86 1.21
C PHE A 63 0.16 4.69 1.64
N PHE A 64 -0.50 4.04 0.70
CA PHE A 64 -1.37 2.90 1.02
C PHE A 64 -0.55 1.73 1.56
N ALA A 65 0.61 1.47 1.00
CA ALA A 65 1.45 0.40 1.50
C ALA A 65 1.88 0.68 2.93
N LEU A 66 2.19 1.95 3.22
CA LEU A 66 2.58 2.33 4.55
C LEU A 66 1.40 2.16 5.51
N ALA A 67 0.22 2.61 5.11
CA ALA A 67 -0.97 2.51 5.95
C ALA A 67 -1.35 1.05 6.20
N ALA A 68 -1.09 0.19 5.25
CA ALA A 68 -1.41 -1.22 5.38
C ALA A 68 -0.30 -2.02 6.05
N ASN A 69 0.78 -1.36 6.41
CA ASN A 69 1.94 -2.00 7.03
C ASN A 69 2.53 -3.07 6.08
N ASP A 70 2.52 -2.77 4.80
CA ASP A 70 3.03 -3.68 3.77
C ASP A 70 4.44 -3.22 3.40
N ARG A 71 5.41 -3.62 4.19
CA ARG A 71 6.77 -3.19 4.00
C ARG A 71 7.34 -3.66 2.67
N ALA A 72 7.06 -4.88 2.29
CA ALA A 72 7.57 -5.39 1.03
C ALA A 72 7.00 -4.62 -0.16
N GLY A 73 5.71 -4.32 -0.11
CA GLY A 73 5.08 -3.54 -1.16
C GLY A 73 5.63 -2.13 -1.22
N PHE A 74 5.84 -1.52 -0.06
CA PHE A 74 6.41 -0.18 0.01
C PHE A 74 7.80 -0.16 -0.61
N ASP A 75 8.64 -1.12 -0.25
CA ASP A 75 10.01 -1.15 -0.75
C ASP A 75 10.03 -1.35 -2.27
N LYS A 76 9.14 -2.17 -2.79
CA LYS A 76 9.09 -2.40 -4.22
C LYS A 76 8.66 -1.12 -4.94
N LEU A 77 7.64 -0.47 -4.44
CA LEU A 77 7.16 0.77 -5.04
C LEU A 77 8.24 1.86 -4.97
N LEU A 78 8.90 1.95 -3.84
CA LEU A 78 9.92 2.97 -3.68
C LEU A 78 11.10 2.74 -4.59
N THR A 79 11.53 1.50 -4.71
CA THR A 79 12.67 1.16 -5.56
C THR A 79 12.37 1.53 -7.01
N TRP A 80 11.19 1.16 -7.49
CA TRP A 80 10.84 1.49 -8.87
C TRP A 80 10.78 3.00 -9.05
N THR A 81 10.17 3.70 -8.10
CA THR A 81 10.00 5.13 -8.19
C THR A 81 11.34 5.85 -8.22
N GLN A 82 12.28 5.41 -7.43
CA GLN A 82 13.59 6.04 -7.39
C GLN A 82 14.39 5.83 -8.66
N LYS A 83 14.13 4.75 -9.37
CA LYS A 83 14.88 4.46 -10.58
C LYS A 83 14.24 5.05 -11.81
N ASN A 84 13.08 5.53 -11.69
CA ASN A 84 12.35 6.05 -12.84
C ASN A 84 11.82 7.45 -12.55
#